data_51daa918f33d7a862b7190c86ecd1e93
#
_entry.id   51daa918f33d7a862b7190c86ecd1e93
#
_cell.length_a   1.000
_cell.length_b   1.000
_cell.length_c   1.000
_cell.angle_alpha   90.00
_cell.angle_beta   90.00
_cell.angle_gamma   90.00
#
_symmetry.space_group_name_H-M   'P 1'
#
loop_
_entity.id
_entity.type
_entity.pdbx_description
1 polymer ?
#
loop_
_entity_poly.entity_id
_entity_poly.type
_entity_poly.pdbx_seq_one_letter_code
_entity_poly.pdbx_strand_id
1 'polypeptide(L)'
;MNNPFTLSFGLEPASYIAREQQTNQVIHSFTGDPSPSHLYMISGIRGAGKTVFLSELEDYFRTEEWIVYDLSIETDLLRSFAAKLYNDERLYRLFIGAKINLSFLGLGVEIQGASPISDLGTAIERMLAIVKKQGKKVLISIDEAINSVYMRQFASEFQIILRNHYPVYLLMTGLYENLYNLQNEKTLTFLYRAPKINLDPLNAAAVTLSYQKIFHNSIEDARKMAALTKGYSYAYQVVGYLCWNMNIHTVTDELISQFDRYMDEYVYAKIWSELSPVKRDVLNAMAGTSSGSVKEIRQSIGMSTQEFSVYRSRLVQQGIIQANGYGRLTFTLPRFKFFIQNQVY
;
A
#
# COMPACT_ATOMS: atom_id res chain seq x y z
N MET A 1 17.84 8.32 -24.71
CA MET A 1 17.07 8.63 -23.48
C MET A 1 16.82 7.33 -22.73
N ASN A 2 16.83 7.38 -21.39
CA ASN A 2 16.52 6.19 -20.60
C ASN A 2 15.01 5.93 -20.63
N ASN A 3 14.61 4.66 -20.49
CA ASN A 3 13.20 4.29 -20.39
C ASN A 3 12.59 4.92 -19.11
N PRO A 4 11.54 5.75 -19.22
CA PRO A 4 10.95 6.40 -18.06
C PRO A 4 10.07 5.47 -17.22
N PHE A 5 9.75 4.28 -17.73
CA PHE A 5 8.98 3.25 -17.03
C PHE A 5 9.92 2.24 -16.39
N THR A 6 9.60 1.77 -15.19
CA THR A 6 10.37 0.74 -14.50
C THR A 6 9.50 -0.42 -14.06
N LEU A 7 10.06 -1.63 -14.17
CA LEU A 7 9.44 -2.85 -13.65
C LEU A 7 10.14 -3.35 -12.39
N SER A 8 11.20 -2.64 -11.96
CA SER A 8 11.97 -2.98 -10.76
C SER A 8 11.15 -2.70 -9.50
N PHE A 9 11.13 -3.65 -8.60
CA PHE A 9 10.49 -3.50 -7.29
C PHE A 9 11.26 -2.48 -6.44
N GLY A 10 10.51 -1.64 -5.70
CA GLY A 10 11.09 -0.70 -4.74
C GLY A 10 11.71 0.56 -5.36
N LEU A 11 11.72 0.71 -6.68
CA LEU A 11 12.15 1.94 -7.33
C LEU A 11 10.95 2.79 -7.73
N GLU A 12 11.03 4.08 -7.42
CA GLU A 12 10.06 5.04 -7.92
C GLU A 12 10.26 5.24 -9.42
N PRO A 13 9.24 5.00 -10.27
CA PRO A 13 9.34 5.21 -11.69
C PRO A 13 9.43 6.71 -12.00
N ALA A 14 10.29 7.10 -12.96
CA ALA A 14 10.35 8.48 -13.44
C ALA A 14 9.01 8.94 -14.05
N SER A 15 8.21 7.98 -14.51
CA SER A 15 6.85 8.19 -14.99
C SER A 15 5.86 7.49 -14.06
N TYR A 16 5.19 8.24 -13.18
CA TYR A 16 4.08 7.74 -12.38
C TYR A 16 2.88 8.69 -12.47
N ILE A 17 1.70 8.19 -12.12
CA ILE A 17 0.47 8.98 -12.09
C ILE A 17 0.14 9.30 -10.64
N ALA A 18 0.24 10.58 -10.28
CA ALA A 18 -0.04 11.06 -8.93
C ALA A 18 -1.49 10.80 -8.50
N ARG A 19 -1.67 10.50 -7.23
CA ARG A 19 -2.98 10.27 -6.58
C ARG A 19 -3.37 11.49 -5.74
N GLU A 20 -3.42 12.65 -6.39
CA GLU A 20 -3.55 13.95 -5.73
C GLU A 20 -4.67 14.02 -4.68
N GLN A 21 -5.83 13.40 -4.93
CA GLN A 21 -6.94 13.41 -3.99
C GLN A 21 -6.59 12.67 -2.69
N GLN A 22 -6.03 11.46 -2.81
CA GLN A 22 -5.64 10.64 -1.66
C GLN A 22 -4.44 11.24 -0.93
N THR A 23 -3.46 11.76 -1.65
CA THR A 23 -2.30 12.47 -1.10
C THR A 23 -2.76 13.68 -0.29
N ASN A 24 -3.60 14.55 -0.86
CA ASN A 24 -4.14 15.71 -0.17
C ASN A 24 -5.00 15.35 1.05
N GLN A 25 -5.75 14.25 1.00
CA GLN A 25 -6.53 13.76 2.13
C GLN A 25 -5.63 13.44 3.34
N VAL A 26 -4.51 12.74 3.12
CA VAL A 26 -3.56 12.43 4.20
C VAL A 26 -2.88 13.70 4.71
N ILE A 27 -2.38 14.54 3.80
CA ILE A 27 -1.69 15.78 4.14
C ILE A 27 -2.59 16.67 4.99
N HIS A 28 -3.80 17.00 4.54
CA HIS A 28 -4.71 17.85 5.28
C HIS A 28 -5.08 17.26 6.65
N SER A 29 -5.21 15.92 6.74
CA SER A 29 -5.51 15.26 8.00
C SER A 29 -4.36 15.36 9.00
N PHE A 30 -3.10 15.18 8.55
CA PHE A 30 -1.94 15.17 9.42
C PHE A 30 -1.44 16.59 9.78
N THR A 31 -1.68 17.56 8.89
CA THR A 31 -1.25 18.97 9.11
C THR A 31 -2.32 19.83 9.78
N GLY A 32 -3.56 19.36 9.86
CA GLY A 32 -4.66 20.07 10.53
C GLY A 32 -4.39 20.37 12.01
N ASP A 33 -4.99 21.44 12.54
CA ASP A 33 -4.90 21.83 13.95
C ASP A 33 -6.31 22.05 14.52
N PRO A 34 -6.81 21.15 15.38
CA PRO A 34 -6.21 19.86 15.75
C PRO A 34 -6.18 18.87 14.58
N SER A 35 -5.19 17.99 14.57
CA SER A 35 -5.09 16.94 13.54
C SER A 35 -6.28 15.96 13.63
N PRO A 36 -7.09 15.81 12.58
CA PRO A 36 -8.25 14.91 12.58
C PRO A 36 -7.90 13.44 12.77
N SER A 37 -6.73 13.03 12.32
CA SER A 37 -6.20 11.67 12.51
C SER A 37 -4.69 11.68 12.59
N HIS A 38 -4.14 10.70 13.33
CA HIS A 38 -2.71 10.44 13.41
C HIS A 38 -2.32 9.12 12.72
N LEU A 39 -3.25 8.48 12.03
CA LEU A 39 -3.05 7.17 11.44
C LEU A 39 -3.87 7.05 10.16
N TYR A 40 -3.27 6.47 9.12
CA TYR A 40 -3.94 5.98 7.93
C TYR A 40 -3.55 4.55 7.60
N MET A 41 -4.52 3.75 7.18
CA MET A 41 -4.34 2.41 6.63
C MET A 41 -4.59 2.47 5.12
N ILE A 42 -3.60 2.13 4.32
CA ILE A 42 -3.64 2.22 2.87
C ILE A 42 -3.67 0.81 2.29
N SER A 43 -4.80 0.44 1.70
CA SER A 43 -4.99 -0.87 1.08
C SER A 43 -4.97 -0.79 -0.44
N GLY A 44 -4.66 -1.90 -1.06
CA GLY A 44 -4.72 -2.05 -2.51
C GLY A 44 -4.22 -3.43 -2.92
N ILE A 45 -4.65 -3.87 -4.08
CA ILE A 45 -4.17 -5.12 -4.67
C ILE A 45 -2.64 -5.08 -4.89
N ARG A 46 -1.98 -6.22 -5.00
CA ARG A 46 -0.57 -6.28 -5.39
C ARG A 46 -0.34 -5.52 -6.69
N GLY A 47 0.69 -4.67 -6.78
CA GLY A 47 0.96 -3.82 -7.94
C GLY A 47 0.05 -2.60 -8.11
N ALA A 48 -0.79 -2.26 -7.12
CA ALA A 48 -1.59 -1.03 -7.11
C ALA A 48 -0.77 0.26 -6.88
N GLY A 49 0.53 0.14 -6.57
CA GLY A 49 1.41 1.28 -6.32
C GLY A 49 1.42 1.75 -4.85
N LYS A 50 1.16 0.85 -3.89
CA LYS A 50 1.15 1.18 -2.45
C LYS A 50 2.47 1.75 -1.97
N THR A 51 3.57 1.08 -2.28
CA THR A 51 4.93 1.50 -1.91
C THR A 51 5.27 2.87 -2.50
N VAL A 52 4.96 3.10 -3.78
CA VAL A 52 5.19 4.40 -4.45
C VAL A 52 4.39 5.51 -3.78
N PHE A 53 3.10 5.25 -3.48
CA PHE A 53 2.24 6.21 -2.79
C PHE A 53 2.73 6.50 -1.36
N LEU A 54 3.27 5.50 -0.66
CA LEU A 54 3.87 5.67 0.65
C LEU A 54 5.12 6.56 0.58
N SER A 55 6.02 6.28 -0.37
CA SER A 55 7.23 7.07 -0.60
C SER A 55 6.93 8.52 -0.97
N GLU A 56 5.92 8.77 -1.83
CA GLU A 56 5.44 10.13 -2.16
C GLU A 56 5.04 10.91 -0.90
N LEU A 57 4.28 10.28 0.00
CA LEU A 57 3.88 10.90 1.26
C LEU A 57 5.06 11.13 2.20
N GLU A 58 5.97 10.17 2.31
CA GLU A 58 7.18 10.30 3.11
C GLU A 58 8.04 11.48 2.64
N ASP A 59 8.27 11.60 1.33
CA ASP A 59 9.06 12.67 0.75
C ASP A 59 8.39 14.03 0.95
N TYR A 60 7.08 14.11 0.78
CA TYR A 60 6.35 15.33 1.14
C TYR A 60 6.61 15.73 2.59
N PHE A 61 6.44 14.83 3.56
CA PHE A 61 6.63 15.17 4.98
C PHE A 61 8.10 15.44 5.33
N ARG A 62 9.08 14.86 4.60
CA ARG A 62 10.49 15.25 4.73
C ARG A 62 10.72 16.68 4.27
N THR A 63 10.08 17.14 3.18
CA THR A 63 10.16 18.55 2.73
C THR A 63 9.54 19.52 3.73
N GLU A 64 8.53 19.07 4.49
CA GLU A 64 7.89 19.80 5.60
C GLU A 64 8.69 19.69 6.93
N GLU A 65 9.93 19.26 6.87
CA GLU A 65 10.85 19.08 8.01
C GLU A 65 10.39 18.09 9.09
N TRP A 66 9.46 17.18 8.78
CA TRP A 66 9.12 16.12 9.71
C TRP A 66 10.24 15.08 9.80
N ILE A 67 10.28 14.39 10.92
CA ILE A 67 11.18 13.27 11.12
C ILE A 67 10.47 12.01 10.60
N VAL A 68 10.98 11.40 9.53
CA VAL A 68 10.34 10.26 8.88
C VAL A 68 11.17 9.00 9.08
N TYR A 69 10.54 7.95 9.63
CA TYR A 69 11.14 6.63 9.82
C TYR A 69 10.31 5.56 9.12
N ASP A 70 10.91 4.89 8.17
CA ASP A 70 10.40 3.66 7.59
C ASP A 70 10.80 2.45 8.45
N LEU A 71 9.83 1.61 8.87
CA LEU A 71 10.04 0.45 9.72
C LEU A 71 9.74 -0.85 8.97
N SER A 72 10.68 -1.79 9.03
CA SER A 72 10.51 -3.12 8.44
C SER A 72 9.70 -4.05 9.34
N ILE A 73 8.70 -4.72 8.78
CA ILE A 73 7.89 -5.73 9.47
C ILE A 73 8.65 -7.00 9.85
N GLU A 74 9.84 -7.22 9.27
CA GLU A 74 10.69 -8.39 9.53
C GLU A 74 11.45 -8.29 10.87
N THR A 75 11.43 -7.13 11.51
CA THR A 75 12.15 -6.85 12.75
C THR A 75 11.20 -6.45 13.87
N ASP A 76 11.71 -6.43 15.11
CA ASP A 76 10.99 -5.81 16.24
C ASP A 76 10.80 -4.32 15.97
N LEU A 77 9.57 -3.95 15.62
CA LEU A 77 9.20 -2.59 15.20
C LEU A 77 9.42 -1.56 16.31
N LEU A 78 9.12 -1.89 17.57
CA LEU A 78 9.34 -0.98 18.70
C LEU A 78 10.82 -0.72 18.92
N ARG A 79 11.61 -1.78 18.90
CA ARG A 79 13.07 -1.68 19.06
C ARG A 79 13.70 -0.91 17.90
N SER A 80 13.23 -1.17 16.67
CA SER A 80 13.67 -0.47 15.47
C SER A 80 13.32 1.02 15.53
N PHE A 81 12.10 1.35 15.96
CA PHE A 81 11.68 2.73 16.15
C PHE A 81 12.53 3.45 17.20
N ALA A 82 12.70 2.85 18.37
CA ALA A 82 13.54 3.42 19.42
C ALA A 82 14.98 3.64 18.97
N ALA A 83 15.55 2.68 18.24
CA ALA A 83 16.91 2.78 17.73
C ALA A 83 17.06 3.91 16.70
N LYS A 84 16.13 4.00 15.73
CA LYS A 84 16.14 5.08 14.72
C LYS A 84 15.94 6.45 15.37
N LEU A 85 14.99 6.56 16.30
CA LEU A 85 14.72 7.80 17.02
C LEU A 85 15.94 8.25 17.86
N TYR A 86 16.56 7.32 18.60
CA TYR A 86 17.71 7.62 19.46
C TYR A 86 18.94 8.07 18.66
N ASN A 87 19.19 7.44 17.51
CA ASN A 87 20.36 7.70 16.65
C ASN A 87 20.09 8.82 15.62
N ASP A 88 18.94 9.48 15.65
CA ASP A 88 18.65 10.59 14.73
C ASP A 88 19.62 11.77 15.01
N GLU A 89 20.40 12.16 14.03
CA GLU A 89 21.43 13.19 14.14
C GLU A 89 20.89 14.54 14.62
N ARG A 90 19.61 14.83 14.32
CA ARG A 90 18.92 16.08 14.72
C ARG A 90 18.56 16.07 16.21
N LEU A 91 18.44 14.90 16.82
CA LEU A 91 17.92 14.70 18.18
C LEU A 91 18.93 14.11 19.16
N TYR A 92 19.93 13.37 18.67
CA TYR A 92 20.87 12.59 19.48
C TYR A 92 21.51 13.41 20.62
N ARG A 93 21.99 14.62 20.32
CA ARG A 93 22.61 15.49 21.33
C ARG A 93 21.64 15.88 22.44
N LEU A 94 20.36 16.04 22.11
CA LEU A 94 19.30 16.38 23.08
C LEU A 94 19.03 15.21 24.01
N PHE A 95 19.04 13.98 23.48
CA PHE A 95 18.84 12.77 24.27
C PHE A 95 20.01 12.51 25.24
N ILE A 96 21.24 12.71 24.78
CA ILE A 96 22.42 12.63 25.64
C ILE A 96 22.35 13.70 26.74
N GLY A 97 22.04 14.96 26.40
CA GLY A 97 21.88 16.04 27.37
C GLY A 97 20.77 15.78 28.42
N ALA A 98 19.70 15.10 28.00
CA ALA A 98 18.61 14.66 28.87
C ALA A 98 18.90 13.34 29.62
N LYS A 99 20.13 12.81 29.48
CA LYS A 99 20.56 11.54 30.11
C LYS A 99 19.67 10.34 29.78
N ILE A 100 19.13 10.28 28.53
CA ILE A 100 18.41 9.09 28.05
C ILE A 100 19.45 8.01 27.73
N ASN A 101 19.42 6.91 28.47
CA ASN A 101 20.35 5.80 28.33
C ASN A 101 19.61 4.54 27.81
N LEU A 102 19.98 4.07 26.63
CA LEU A 102 19.45 2.85 26.02
C LEU A 102 20.47 1.70 25.96
N SER A 103 21.58 1.80 26.72
CA SER A 103 22.63 0.78 26.73
C SER A 103 22.10 -0.61 27.15
N PHE A 104 21.08 -0.66 28.03
CA PHE A 104 20.41 -1.90 28.44
C PHE A 104 19.73 -2.65 27.29
N LEU A 105 19.42 -1.95 26.20
CA LEU A 105 18.89 -2.53 24.95
C LEU A 105 19.99 -2.84 23.93
N GLY A 106 21.27 -2.61 24.28
CA GLY A 106 22.37 -2.66 23.34
C GLY A 106 22.35 -1.51 22.33
N LEU A 107 21.70 -0.39 22.66
CA LEU A 107 21.61 0.81 21.85
C LEU A 107 22.37 1.94 22.56
N GLY A 108 23.33 2.56 21.86
CA GLY A 108 24.09 3.69 22.39
C GLY A 108 25.16 3.32 23.41
N VAL A 109 25.63 4.33 24.16
CA VAL A 109 26.69 4.23 25.16
C VAL A 109 26.09 4.41 26.55
N GLU A 110 26.67 3.78 27.57
CA GLU A 110 26.27 3.97 28.95
C GLU A 110 26.54 5.43 29.38
N ILE A 111 25.52 6.08 29.93
CA ILE A 111 25.61 7.48 30.39
C ILE A 111 25.66 7.49 31.90
N GLN A 112 26.78 7.96 32.48
CA GLN A 112 26.94 8.11 33.93
C GLN A 112 25.87 9.07 34.51
N GLY A 113 25.23 8.61 35.60
CA GLY A 113 24.20 9.38 36.30
C GLY A 113 22.85 9.49 35.56
N ALA A 114 22.61 8.66 34.54
CA ALA A 114 21.30 8.51 33.95
C ALA A 114 20.38 7.73 34.90
N SER A 115 19.12 8.16 35.03
CA SER A 115 18.11 7.37 35.73
C SER A 115 17.83 6.09 34.98
N PRO A 116 17.71 4.93 35.67
CA PRO A 116 17.36 3.67 35.02
C PRO A 116 16.04 3.82 34.24
N ILE A 117 16.03 3.30 33.03
CA ILE A 117 14.81 3.15 32.22
C ILE A 117 14.46 1.67 32.29
N SER A 118 13.21 1.35 32.69
CA SER A 118 12.80 -0.01 32.98
C SER A 118 12.38 -0.79 31.74
N ASP A 119 11.90 -0.08 30.72
CA ASP A 119 11.33 -0.68 29.53
C ASP A 119 11.43 0.24 28.32
N LEU A 120 11.16 -0.34 27.15
CA LEU A 120 11.29 0.32 25.85
C LEU A 120 10.24 1.39 25.62
N GLY A 121 8.99 1.19 26.07
CA GLY A 121 7.89 2.16 25.95
C GLY A 121 8.23 3.43 26.72
N THR A 122 8.66 3.32 27.97
CA THR A 122 9.14 4.47 28.78
C THR A 122 10.28 5.21 28.09
N ALA A 123 11.22 4.50 27.48
CA ALA A 123 12.31 5.12 26.74
C ALA A 123 11.81 5.94 25.55
N ILE A 124 10.92 5.37 24.75
CA ILE A 124 10.27 6.04 23.60
C ILE A 124 9.51 7.27 24.08
N GLU A 125 8.70 7.18 25.13
CA GLU A 125 7.93 8.32 25.65
C GLU A 125 8.85 9.47 26.11
N ARG A 126 9.95 9.18 26.80
CA ARG A 126 10.92 10.21 27.22
C ARG A 126 11.56 10.91 26.00
N MET A 127 11.92 10.14 24.97
CA MET A 127 12.44 10.71 23.72
C MET A 127 11.39 11.56 23.01
N LEU A 128 10.15 11.10 22.90
CA LEU A 128 9.05 11.82 22.27
C LEU A 128 8.66 13.11 23.03
N ALA A 129 8.81 13.13 24.34
CA ALA A 129 8.61 14.34 25.12
C ALA A 129 9.64 15.42 24.73
N ILE A 130 10.86 15.06 24.40
CA ILE A 130 11.87 15.99 23.90
C ILE A 130 11.52 16.44 22.47
N VAL A 131 11.14 15.51 21.60
CA VAL A 131 10.68 15.84 20.23
C VAL A 131 9.56 16.86 20.26
N LYS A 132 8.55 16.64 21.13
CA LYS A 132 7.41 17.53 21.33
C LYS A 132 7.86 18.93 21.79
N LYS A 133 8.81 19.01 22.72
CA LYS A 133 9.39 20.30 23.17
C LYS A 133 10.12 21.05 22.06
N GLN A 134 10.69 20.35 21.09
CA GLN A 134 11.33 20.94 19.92
C GLN A 134 10.33 21.35 18.82
N GLY A 135 9.03 21.16 19.03
CA GLY A 135 8.00 21.43 18.02
C GLY A 135 8.09 20.54 16.78
N LYS A 136 8.85 19.43 16.84
CA LYS A 136 9.01 18.50 15.72
C LYS A 136 7.91 17.47 15.71
N LYS A 137 7.57 16.99 14.51
CA LYS A 137 6.62 15.89 14.28
C LYS A 137 7.36 14.66 13.74
N VAL A 138 6.87 13.47 14.09
CA VAL A 138 7.42 12.19 13.65
C VAL A 138 6.39 11.48 12.79
N LEU A 139 6.78 11.07 11.60
CA LEU A 139 6.03 10.15 10.76
C LEU A 139 6.71 8.78 10.82
N ILE A 140 5.92 7.76 11.08
CA ILE A 140 6.33 6.35 10.96
C ILE A 140 5.59 5.77 9.76
N SER A 141 6.32 5.10 8.88
CA SER A 141 5.76 4.34 7.77
C SER A 141 6.05 2.85 7.93
N ILE A 142 5.08 2.02 7.59
CA ILE A 142 5.20 0.56 7.60
C ILE A 142 4.59 0.04 6.31
N ASP A 143 5.43 -0.44 5.40
CA ASP A 143 4.95 -1.09 4.19
C ASP A 143 4.64 -2.58 4.44
N GLU A 144 3.67 -3.11 3.70
CA GLU A 144 3.22 -4.50 3.76
C GLU A 144 2.82 -5.00 5.17
N ALA A 145 2.17 -4.16 5.97
CA ALA A 145 1.74 -4.47 7.34
C ALA A 145 0.90 -5.76 7.39
N ILE A 146 1.28 -6.66 8.31
CA ILE A 146 0.61 -7.94 8.57
C ILE A 146 0.31 -8.09 10.07
N ASN A 147 -0.63 -8.97 10.43
CA ASN A 147 -0.90 -9.27 11.83
C ASN A 147 0.18 -10.21 12.42
N SER A 148 1.30 -9.63 12.84
CA SER A 148 2.40 -10.30 13.53
C SER A 148 2.46 -9.93 15.01
N VAL A 149 3.26 -10.66 15.78
CA VAL A 149 3.50 -10.33 17.21
C VAL A 149 4.11 -8.92 17.32
N TYR A 150 5.11 -8.61 16.52
CA TYR A 150 5.77 -7.30 16.53
C TYR A 150 4.84 -6.16 16.14
N MET A 151 3.97 -6.39 15.15
CA MET A 151 2.97 -5.39 14.76
C MET A 151 1.96 -5.13 15.87
N ARG A 152 1.48 -6.19 16.57
CA ARG A 152 0.55 -6.02 17.69
C ARG A 152 1.18 -5.27 18.86
N GLN A 153 2.42 -5.57 19.20
CA GLN A 153 3.17 -4.86 20.24
C GLN A 153 3.36 -3.38 19.87
N PHE A 154 3.81 -3.12 18.65
CA PHE A 154 3.98 -1.76 18.14
C PHE A 154 2.67 -0.97 18.14
N ALA A 155 1.57 -1.55 17.63
CA ALA A 155 0.27 -0.89 17.58
C ALA A 155 -0.28 -0.60 18.99
N SER A 156 -0.07 -1.51 19.95
CA SER A 156 -0.47 -1.27 21.34
C SER A 156 0.29 -0.09 21.96
N GLU A 157 1.60 0.00 21.74
CA GLU A 157 2.42 1.12 22.23
C GLU A 157 2.06 2.42 21.49
N PHE A 158 1.83 2.36 20.18
CA PHE A 158 1.37 3.51 19.41
C PHE A 158 0.06 4.08 19.94
N GLN A 159 -0.86 3.23 20.41
CA GLN A 159 -2.09 3.70 21.07
C GLN A 159 -1.80 4.48 22.36
N ILE A 160 -0.78 4.07 23.13
CA ILE A 160 -0.36 4.79 24.35
C ILE A 160 0.24 6.14 23.95
N ILE A 161 1.13 6.17 22.94
CA ILE A 161 1.71 7.39 22.38
C ILE A 161 0.65 8.39 21.96
N LEU A 162 -0.43 7.94 21.28
CA LEU A 162 -1.55 8.79 20.88
C LEU A 162 -2.31 9.36 22.08
N ARG A 163 -2.60 8.54 23.11
CA ARG A 163 -3.29 9.01 24.33
C ARG A 163 -2.51 10.07 25.08
N ASN A 164 -1.17 10.02 25.02
CA ASN A 164 -0.27 10.98 25.64
C ASN A 164 -0.01 12.22 24.76
N HIS A 165 -0.75 12.33 23.63
CA HIS A 165 -0.66 13.47 22.71
C HIS A 165 0.76 13.79 22.22
N TYR A 166 1.56 12.76 21.96
CA TYR A 166 2.83 12.94 21.29
C TYR A 166 2.60 13.19 19.79
N PRO A 167 3.42 14.02 19.15
CA PRO A 167 3.28 14.40 17.75
C PRO A 167 3.82 13.29 16.81
N VAL A 168 3.24 12.11 16.92
CA VAL A 168 3.61 10.92 16.13
C VAL A 168 2.45 10.54 15.23
N TYR A 169 2.77 10.24 13.98
CA TYR A 169 1.83 9.87 12.93
C TYR A 169 2.25 8.55 12.30
N LEU A 170 1.30 7.80 11.79
CA LEU A 170 1.54 6.45 11.27
C LEU A 170 0.85 6.25 9.91
N LEU A 171 1.62 5.82 8.93
CA LEU A 171 1.11 5.30 7.66
C LEU A 171 1.40 3.80 7.59
N MET A 172 0.38 3.01 7.33
CA MET A 172 0.53 1.57 7.11
C MET A 172 -0.05 1.21 5.75
N THR A 173 0.73 0.52 4.92
CA THR A 173 0.21 -0.07 3.70
C THR A 173 0.07 -1.58 3.84
N GLY A 174 -0.77 -2.20 3.01
CA GLY A 174 -0.89 -3.66 2.99
C GLY A 174 -1.94 -4.16 2.01
N LEU A 175 -2.00 -5.47 1.86
CA LEU A 175 -3.12 -6.12 1.19
C LEU A 175 -4.36 -5.98 2.07
N TYR A 176 -5.54 -5.88 1.42
CA TYR A 176 -6.80 -5.73 2.17
C TYR A 176 -6.96 -6.78 3.29
N GLU A 177 -6.70 -8.06 3.00
CA GLU A 177 -6.85 -9.13 4.01
C GLU A 177 -5.92 -8.95 5.21
N ASN A 178 -4.69 -8.53 4.98
CA ASN A 178 -3.71 -8.32 6.04
C ASN A 178 -4.15 -7.20 6.99
N LEU A 179 -4.54 -6.06 6.41
CA LEU A 179 -5.05 -4.92 7.19
C LEU A 179 -6.39 -5.23 7.84
N TYR A 180 -7.26 -5.99 7.18
CA TYR A 180 -8.52 -6.46 7.75
C TYR A 180 -8.30 -7.35 8.97
N ASN A 181 -7.35 -8.30 8.90
CA ASN A 181 -7.01 -9.16 10.02
C ASN A 181 -6.39 -8.39 11.18
N LEU A 182 -5.55 -7.40 10.87
CA LEU A 182 -4.91 -6.55 11.87
C LEU A 182 -5.95 -5.67 12.62
N GLN A 183 -6.85 -5.01 11.90
CA GLN A 183 -7.87 -4.14 12.50
C GLN A 183 -8.92 -4.90 13.33
N ASN A 184 -9.11 -6.19 13.05
CA ASN A 184 -10.05 -7.05 13.79
C ASN A 184 -9.37 -7.80 14.95
N GLU A 185 -8.10 -7.54 15.23
CA GLU A 185 -7.41 -8.07 16.40
C GLU A 185 -8.07 -7.52 17.68
N LYS A 186 -8.42 -8.42 18.59
CA LYS A 186 -9.20 -8.08 19.79
C LYS A 186 -8.58 -6.99 20.67
N THR A 187 -7.25 -6.93 20.68
CA THR A 187 -6.48 -5.97 21.48
C THR A 187 -6.26 -4.64 20.79
N LEU A 188 -6.55 -4.53 19.47
CA LEU A 188 -6.24 -3.37 18.64
C LEU A 188 -7.51 -2.68 18.09
N THR A 189 -8.58 -2.64 18.87
CA THR A 189 -9.89 -2.11 18.44
C THR A 189 -9.85 -0.67 17.93
N PHE A 190 -8.86 0.13 18.31
CA PHE A 190 -8.70 1.50 17.81
C PHE A 190 -8.36 1.52 16.29
N LEU A 191 -7.70 0.49 15.76
CA LEU A 191 -7.39 0.38 14.33
C LEU A 191 -8.67 0.23 13.48
N TYR A 192 -9.75 -0.31 14.06
CA TYR A 192 -11.02 -0.40 13.35
C TYR A 192 -11.57 0.98 12.97
N ARG A 193 -11.28 2.00 13.79
CA ARG A 193 -11.69 3.40 13.57
C ARG A 193 -10.70 4.20 12.75
N ALA A 194 -9.54 3.63 12.42
CA ALA A 194 -8.53 4.30 11.61
C ALA A 194 -9.10 4.64 10.22
N PRO A 195 -8.88 5.84 9.70
CA PRO A 195 -9.19 6.18 8.31
C PRO A 195 -8.47 5.23 7.35
N LYS A 196 -9.18 4.89 6.27
CA LYS A 196 -8.70 3.95 5.26
C LYS A 196 -8.69 4.59 3.88
N ILE A 197 -7.62 4.34 3.15
CA ILE A 197 -7.52 4.67 1.73
C ILE A 197 -7.39 3.35 0.98
N ASN A 198 -8.29 3.12 0.04
CA ASN A 198 -8.11 2.05 -0.93
C ASN A 198 -7.55 2.65 -2.21
N LEU A 199 -6.45 2.11 -2.71
CA LEU A 199 -5.85 2.58 -3.95
C LEU A 199 -6.64 2.04 -5.15
N ASP A 200 -7.60 2.83 -5.57
CA ASP A 200 -8.40 2.57 -6.76
C ASP A 200 -7.58 2.63 -8.05
N PRO A 201 -8.10 2.14 -9.18
CA PRO A 201 -7.45 2.29 -10.47
C PRO A 201 -7.06 3.74 -10.76
N LEU A 202 -5.94 3.93 -11.44
CA LEU A 202 -5.47 5.23 -11.91
C LEU A 202 -6.51 5.87 -12.85
N ASN A 203 -6.59 7.19 -12.83
CA ASN A 203 -7.48 7.93 -13.71
C ASN A 203 -7.12 7.69 -15.18
N ALA A 204 -8.07 7.17 -15.96
CA ALA A 204 -7.86 6.82 -17.36
C ALA A 204 -7.44 8.02 -18.24
N ALA A 205 -7.93 9.22 -17.95
CA ALA A 205 -7.54 10.43 -18.68
C ALA A 205 -6.09 10.80 -18.35
N ALA A 206 -5.68 10.72 -17.09
CA ALA A 206 -4.29 10.97 -16.68
C ALA A 206 -3.31 9.96 -17.31
N VAL A 207 -3.67 8.66 -17.33
CA VAL A 207 -2.88 7.61 -18.01
C VAL A 207 -2.78 7.92 -19.51
N THR A 208 -3.88 8.29 -20.16
CA THR A 208 -3.89 8.65 -21.59
C THR A 208 -2.96 9.83 -21.88
N LEU A 209 -3.09 10.91 -21.11
CA LEU A 209 -2.25 12.11 -21.29
C LEU A 209 -0.77 11.82 -21.03
N SER A 210 -0.47 10.97 -20.07
CA SER A 210 0.90 10.56 -19.80
C SER A 210 1.50 9.80 -20.98
N TYR A 211 0.81 8.81 -21.54
CA TYR A 211 1.28 8.10 -22.72
C TYR A 211 1.42 9.01 -23.92
N GLN A 212 0.44 9.89 -24.18
CA GLN A 212 0.51 10.86 -25.27
C GLN A 212 1.75 11.75 -25.16
N LYS A 213 2.02 12.25 -23.95
CA LYS A 213 3.18 13.11 -23.69
C LYS A 213 4.51 12.38 -23.90
N ILE A 214 4.61 11.12 -23.45
CA ILE A 214 5.86 10.36 -23.49
C ILE A 214 6.15 9.82 -24.88
N PHE A 215 5.13 9.29 -25.57
CA PHE A 215 5.28 8.65 -26.87
C PHE A 215 5.03 9.58 -28.07
N HIS A 216 4.55 10.81 -27.83
CA HIS A 216 4.17 11.77 -28.87
C HIS A 216 3.21 11.17 -29.91
N ASN A 217 2.37 10.22 -29.49
CA ASN A 217 1.41 9.51 -30.34
C ASN A 217 0.05 10.21 -30.41
N SER A 218 -0.86 9.67 -31.24
CA SER A 218 -2.23 10.20 -31.32
C SER A 218 -2.99 9.98 -29.99
N ILE A 219 -3.94 10.85 -29.69
CA ILE A 219 -4.80 10.68 -28.51
C ILE A 219 -5.58 9.36 -28.56
N GLU A 220 -5.89 8.85 -29.75
CA GLU A 220 -6.57 7.57 -29.94
C GLU A 220 -5.67 6.40 -29.57
N ASP A 221 -4.42 6.39 -30.01
CA ASP A 221 -3.45 5.36 -29.66
C ASP A 221 -3.13 5.38 -28.17
N ALA A 222 -2.94 6.56 -27.59
CA ALA A 222 -2.76 6.72 -26.14
C ALA A 222 -3.97 6.20 -25.35
N ARG A 223 -5.22 6.40 -25.84
CA ARG A 223 -6.42 5.83 -25.23
C ARG A 223 -6.45 4.31 -25.32
N LYS A 224 -6.06 3.72 -26.46
CA LYS A 224 -5.95 2.25 -26.59
C LYS A 224 -4.94 1.67 -25.58
N MET A 225 -3.77 2.31 -25.46
CA MET A 225 -2.76 1.93 -24.46
C MET A 225 -3.32 2.04 -23.04
N ALA A 226 -3.97 3.15 -22.69
CA ALA A 226 -4.57 3.37 -21.38
C ALA A 226 -5.68 2.34 -21.09
N ALA A 227 -6.53 2.04 -22.06
CA ALA A 227 -7.60 1.06 -21.93
C ALA A 227 -7.05 -0.36 -21.65
N LEU A 228 -5.91 -0.73 -22.26
CA LEU A 228 -5.25 -2.01 -21.99
C LEU A 228 -4.85 -2.15 -20.51
N THR A 229 -4.49 -1.05 -19.85
CA THR A 229 -4.08 -1.07 -18.43
C THR A 229 -5.23 -1.17 -17.44
N LYS A 230 -6.45 -0.81 -17.84
CA LYS A 230 -7.61 -0.61 -16.94
C LYS A 230 -7.30 0.28 -15.71
N GLY A 231 -6.31 1.15 -15.80
CA GLY A 231 -5.84 1.97 -14.69
C GLY A 231 -5.04 1.22 -13.62
N TYR A 232 -4.70 -0.03 -13.83
CA TYR A 232 -3.87 -0.79 -12.91
C TYR A 232 -2.41 -0.30 -12.98
N SER A 233 -1.86 0.16 -11.85
CA SER A 233 -0.58 0.89 -11.82
C SER A 233 0.58 0.09 -12.41
N TYR A 234 0.70 -1.20 -12.06
CA TYR A 234 1.76 -2.04 -12.61
C TYR A 234 1.58 -2.26 -14.13
N ALA A 235 0.33 -2.43 -14.61
CA ALA A 235 0.05 -2.55 -16.04
C ALA A 235 0.40 -1.26 -16.80
N TYR A 236 0.23 -0.10 -16.21
CA TYR A 236 0.68 1.17 -16.78
C TYR A 236 2.20 1.15 -16.99
N GLN A 237 2.98 0.68 -16.02
CA GLN A 237 4.43 0.56 -16.18
C GLN A 237 4.78 -0.48 -17.24
N VAL A 238 4.13 -1.66 -17.25
CA VAL A 238 4.42 -2.73 -18.22
C VAL A 238 4.14 -2.29 -19.66
N VAL A 239 2.97 -1.70 -19.93
CA VAL A 239 2.64 -1.21 -21.27
C VAL A 239 3.62 -0.13 -21.72
N GLY A 240 3.92 0.83 -20.85
CA GLY A 240 4.88 1.88 -21.17
C GLY A 240 6.28 1.33 -21.41
N TYR A 241 6.76 0.44 -20.56
CA TYR A 241 8.06 -0.20 -20.66
C TYR A 241 8.23 -0.98 -21.97
N LEU A 242 7.24 -1.79 -22.31
CA LEU A 242 7.24 -2.57 -23.55
C LEU A 242 7.18 -1.69 -24.79
N CYS A 243 6.27 -0.72 -24.82
CA CYS A 243 6.16 0.23 -25.93
C CYS A 243 7.48 0.98 -26.16
N TRP A 244 8.13 1.42 -25.09
CA TRP A 244 9.43 2.10 -25.19
C TRP A 244 10.53 1.21 -25.77
N ASN A 245 10.67 -0.01 -25.24
CA ASN A 245 11.75 -0.91 -25.68
C ASN A 245 11.52 -1.50 -27.07
N MET A 246 10.27 -1.70 -27.46
CA MET A 246 9.90 -2.22 -28.78
C MET A 246 9.76 -1.10 -29.84
N ASN A 247 9.87 0.17 -29.43
CA ASN A 247 9.62 1.34 -30.25
C ASN A 247 8.22 1.31 -30.91
N ILE A 248 7.21 0.91 -30.13
CA ILE A 248 5.81 0.81 -30.54
C ILE A 248 5.03 1.95 -29.88
N HIS A 249 4.17 2.61 -30.65
CA HIS A 249 3.43 3.78 -30.20
C HIS A 249 1.89 3.57 -30.16
N THR A 250 1.47 2.31 -30.32
CA THR A 250 0.05 1.89 -30.30
C THR A 250 -0.06 0.46 -29.78
N VAL A 251 -1.28 -0.02 -29.58
CA VAL A 251 -1.54 -1.42 -29.16
C VAL A 251 -1.49 -2.34 -30.39
N THR A 252 -0.59 -3.33 -30.33
CA THR A 252 -0.43 -4.40 -31.34
C THR A 252 -0.62 -5.77 -30.71
N ASP A 253 -0.84 -6.82 -31.51
CA ASP A 253 -0.96 -8.18 -31.00
C ASP A 253 0.35 -8.66 -30.33
N GLU A 254 1.49 -8.22 -30.85
CA GLU A 254 2.80 -8.51 -30.25
C GLU A 254 2.92 -7.86 -28.86
N LEU A 255 2.54 -6.58 -28.71
CA LEU A 255 2.49 -5.90 -27.42
C LEU A 255 1.57 -6.66 -26.44
N ILE A 256 0.39 -7.06 -26.88
CA ILE A 256 -0.57 -7.81 -26.03
C ILE A 256 0.04 -9.13 -25.56
N SER A 257 0.69 -9.89 -26.45
CA SER A 257 1.34 -11.15 -26.12
C SER A 257 2.46 -10.98 -25.08
N GLN A 258 3.32 -9.97 -25.24
CA GLN A 258 4.35 -9.66 -24.26
C GLN A 258 3.76 -9.17 -22.95
N PHE A 259 2.74 -8.29 -23.00
CA PHE A 259 2.03 -7.81 -21.83
C PHE A 259 1.44 -8.96 -21.02
N ASP A 260 0.73 -9.89 -21.65
CA ASP A 260 0.15 -11.06 -20.98
C ASP A 260 1.24 -11.85 -20.25
N ARG A 261 2.37 -12.13 -20.90
CA ARG A 261 3.49 -12.85 -20.30
C ARG A 261 4.04 -12.15 -19.05
N TYR A 262 4.26 -10.83 -19.11
CA TYR A 262 4.73 -10.06 -17.96
C TYR A 262 3.72 -10.07 -16.82
N MET A 263 2.43 -9.89 -17.14
CA MET A 263 1.38 -9.87 -16.13
C MET A 263 1.22 -11.24 -15.47
N ASP A 264 1.28 -12.31 -16.25
CA ASP A 264 1.16 -13.69 -15.75
C ASP A 264 2.31 -14.05 -14.83
N GLU A 265 3.55 -13.79 -15.26
CA GLU A 265 4.77 -14.16 -14.54
C GLU A 265 4.96 -13.34 -13.24
N TYR A 266 4.79 -12.02 -13.30
CA TYR A 266 5.17 -11.15 -12.19
C TYR A 266 4.02 -10.75 -11.26
N VAL A 267 2.77 -10.98 -11.67
CA VAL A 267 1.60 -10.54 -10.88
C VAL A 267 0.55 -11.64 -10.72
N TYR A 268 0.01 -12.17 -11.83
CA TYR A 268 -1.22 -12.98 -11.76
C TYR A 268 -1.00 -14.34 -11.12
N ALA A 269 0.11 -15.00 -11.42
CA ALA A 269 0.48 -16.25 -10.76
C ALA A 269 0.56 -16.08 -9.24
N LYS A 270 1.12 -14.97 -8.77
CA LYS A 270 1.22 -14.68 -7.33
C LYS A 270 -0.15 -14.38 -6.71
N ILE A 271 -0.96 -13.51 -7.33
CA ILE A 271 -2.34 -13.26 -6.87
C ILE A 271 -3.12 -14.57 -6.81
N TRP A 272 -3.03 -15.36 -7.86
CA TRP A 272 -3.74 -16.65 -7.94
C TRP A 272 -3.31 -17.64 -6.85
N SER A 273 -2.01 -17.74 -6.57
CA SER A 273 -1.48 -18.64 -5.52
C SER A 273 -1.94 -18.26 -4.10
N GLU A 274 -2.22 -17.00 -3.85
CA GLU A 274 -2.68 -16.47 -2.54
C GLU A 274 -4.20 -16.66 -2.33
N LEU A 275 -4.96 -17.00 -3.38
CA LEU A 275 -6.40 -17.20 -3.28
C LEU A 275 -6.74 -18.59 -2.71
N SER A 276 -7.75 -18.64 -1.84
CA SER A 276 -8.32 -19.91 -1.38
C SER A 276 -8.98 -20.67 -2.54
N PRO A 277 -9.07 -22.03 -2.46
CA PRO A 277 -9.73 -22.83 -3.50
C PRO A 277 -11.12 -22.31 -3.88
N VAL A 278 -11.95 -22.00 -2.90
CA VAL A 278 -13.32 -21.49 -3.14
C VAL A 278 -13.32 -20.14 -3.88
N LYS A 279 -12.38 -19.24 -3.58
CA LYS A 279 -12.26 -17.98 -4.34
C LYS A 279 -11.84 -18.24 -5.79
N ARG A 280 -10.95 -19.21 -6.03
CA ARG A 280 -10.57 -19.62 -7.40
C ARG A 280 -11.76 -20.20 -8.15
N ASP A 281 -12.60 -21.02 -7.50
CA ASP A 281 -13.81 -21.58 -8.12
C ASP A 281 -14.79 -20.47 -8.55
N VAL A 282 -14.99 -19.45 -7.69
CA VAL A 282 -15.80 -18.27 -8.03
C VAL A 282 -15.24 -17.53 -9.24
N LEU A 283 -13.92 -17.30 -9.29
CA LEU A 283 -13.26 -16.58 -10.38
C LEU A 283 -13.23 -17.41 -11.68
N ASN A 284 -13.05 -18.75 -11.60
CA ASN A 284 -13.16 -19.67 -12.74
C ASN A 284 -14.57 -19.61 -13.34
N ALA A 285 -15.59 -19.73 -12.50
CA ALA A 285 -16.98 -19.61 -12.93
C ALA A 285 -17.25 -18.27 -13.60
N MET A 286 -16.75 -17.18 -13.00
CA MET A 286 -16.88 -15.85 -13.58
C MET A 286 -16.14 -15.71 -14.92
N ALA A 287 -14.97 -16.33 -15.08
CA ALA A 287 -14.22 -16.35 -16.33
C ALA A 287 -14.93 -17.16 -17.42
N GLY A 288 -15.68 -18.19 -17.05
CA GLY A 288 -16.50 -18.99 -17.97
C GLY A 288 -17.76 -18.30 -18.49
N THR A 289 -18.24 -17.23 -17.80
CA THR A 289 -19.43 -16.50 -18.24
C THR A 289 -19.09 -15.36 -19.20
N SER A 290 -19.95 -15.08 -20.16
CA SER A 290 -19.84 -13.89 -21.04
C SER A 290 -20.53 -12.68 -20.43
N SER A 291 -21.58 -12.90 -19.64
CA SER A 291 -22.48 -11.86 -19.11
C SER A 291 -21.96 -11.21 -17.81
N GLY A 292 -21.11 -11.92 -17.04
CA GLY A 292 -20.74 -11.55 -15.69
C GLY A 292 -21.91 -11.62 -14.68
N SER A 293 -23.01 -12.29 -15.04
CA SER A 293 -24.22 -12.41 -14.21
C SER A 293 -23.94 -13.15 -12.90
N VAL A 294 -24.20 -12.48 -11.78
CA VAL A 294 -24.10 -13.08 -10.45
C VAL A 294 -24.93 -14.37 -10.33
N LYS A 295 -26.11 -14.39 -10.95
CA LYS A 295 -26.99 -15.57 -10.95
C LYS A 295 -26.33 -16.75 -11.67
N GLU A 296 -25.81 -16.53 -12.88
CA GLU A 296 -25.14 -17.56 -13.66
C GLU A 296 -23.88 -18.10 -12.97
N ILE A 297 -23.02 -17.19 -12.51
CA ILE A 297 -21.78 -17.54 -11.79
C ILE A 297 -22.10 -18.42 -10.58
N ARG A 298 -23.06 -18.01 -9.77
CA ARG A 298 -23.45 -18.74 -8.56
C ARG A 298 -24.02 -20.13 -8.87
N GLN A 299 -24.88 -20.19 -9.89
CA GLN A 299 -25.51 -21.47 -10.30
C GLN A 299 -24.50 -22.47 -10.86
N SER A 300 -23.49 -22.01 -11.62
CA SER A 300 -22.48 -22.89 -12.20
C SER A 300 -21.60 -23.60 -11.16
N ILE A 301 -21.47 -23.03 -9.96
CA ILE A 301 -20.69 -23.63 -8.85
C ILE A 301 -21.58 -24.14 -7.72
N GLY A 302 -22.90 -24.16 -7.88
CA GLY A 302 -23.84 -24.70 -6.90
C GLY A 302 -23.92 -23.96 -5.58
N MET A 303 -23.46 -22.67 -5.50
CA MET A 303 -23.46 -21.89 -4.26
C MET A 303 -24.84 -21.30 -3.94
N SER A 304 -25.17 -21.23 -2.64
CA SER A 304 -26.28 -20.45 -2.13
C SER A 304 -26.05 -18.96 -2.30
N THR A 305 -27.12 -18.16 -2.27
CA THR A 305 -27.00 -16.69 -2.37
C THR A 305 -26.17 -16.09 -1.21
N GLN A 306 -26.37 -16.62 0.00
CA GLN A 306 -25.68 -16.15 1.20
C GLN A 306 -24.19 -16.45 1.14
N GLU A 307 -23.82 -17.68 0.81
CA GLU A 307 -22.44 -18.12 0.69
C GLU A 307 -21.69 -17.32 -0.39
N PHE A 308 -22.24 -17.25 -1.60
CA PHE A 308 -21.66 -16.46 -2.68
C PHE A 308 -21.46 -14.99 -2.32
N SER A 309 -22.40 -14.40 -1.58
CA SER A 309 -22.32 -12.99 -1.14
C SER A 309 -21.05 -12.72 -0.30
N VAL A 310 -20.67 -13.68 0.55
CA VAL A 310 -19.45 -13.57 1.38
C VAL A 310 -18.20 -13.52 0.50
N TYR A 311 -18.06 -14.47 -0.42
CA TYR A 311 -16.88 -14.53 -1.31
C TYR A 311 -16.84 -13.35 -2.29
N ARG A 312 -17.99 -12.98 -2.85
CA ARG A 312 -18.14 -11.79 -3.69
C ARG A 312 -17.65 -10.54 -2.95
N SER A 313 -18.14 -10.31 -1.72
CA SER A 313 -17.75 -9.15 -0.92
C SER A 313 -16.24 -9.11 -0.69
N ARG A 314 -15.64 -10.24 -0.32
CA ARG A 314 -14.18 -10.34 -0.11
C ARG A 314 -13.38 -10.07 -1.37
N LEU A 315 -13.79 -10.64 -2.52
CA LEU A 315 -13.10 -10.42 -3.81
C LEU A 315 -13.21 -8.97 -4.29
N VAL A 316 -14.35 -8.30 -4.02
CA VAL A 316 -14.52 -6.86 -4.28
C VAL A 316 -13.61 -6.03 -3.37
N GLN A 317 -13.57 -6.35 -2.08
CA GLN A 317 -12.72 -5.65 -1.11
C GLN A 317 -11.23 -5.85 -1.39
N GLN A 318 -10.85 -7.02 -1.91
CA GLN A 318 -9.49 -7.29 -2.39
C GLN A 318 -9.14 -6.54 -3.68
N GLY A 319 -10.11 -5.93 -4.35
CA GLY A 319 -9.90 -5.22 -5.61
C GLY A 319 -9.70 -6.13 -6.83
N ILE A 320 -10.06 -7.43 -6.76
CA ILE A 320 -9.91 -8.39 -7.88
C ILE A 320 -11.08 -8.28 -8.84
N ILE A 321 -12.27 -8.06 -8.32
CA ILE A 321 -13.50 -7.87 -9.09
C ILE A 321 -14.23 -6.61 -8.63
N GLN A 322 -15.13 -6.11 -9.46
CA GLN A 322 -16.02 -5.00 -9.10
C GLN A 322 -17.44 -5.26 -9.59
N ALA A 323 -18.41 -4.61 -8.93
CA ALA A 323 -19.77 -4.57 -9.42
C ALA A 323 -19.86 -3.70 -10.67
N ASN A 324 -20.57 -4.17 -11.70
CA ASN A 324 -20.83 -3.46 -12.94
C ASN A 324 -22.35 -3.43 -13.22
N GLY A 325 -23.01 -2.46 -12.62
CA GLY A 325 -24.46 -2.40 -12.61
C GLY A 325 -25.12 -3.46 -11.72
N TYR A 326 -26.44 -3.59 -11.84
CA TYR A 326 -27.21 -4.50 -11.01
C TYR A 326 -26.96 -5.98 -11.38
N GLY A 327 -26.51 -6.77 -10.43
CA GLY A 327 -26.34 -8.22 -10.57
C GLY A 327 -25.22 -8.67 -11.52
N ARG A 328 -24.26 -7.79 -11.85
CA ARG A 328 -23.12 -8.12 -12.72
C ARG A 328 -21.79 -7.83 -12.04
N LEU A 329 -20.78 -8.64 -12.39
CA LEU A 329 -19.41 -8.51 -11.92
C LEU A 329 -18.45 -8.42 -13.12
N THR A 330 -17.37 -7.66 -12.93
CA THR A 330 -16.25 -7.59 -13.88
C THR A 330 -14.93 -7.71 -13.15
N PHE A 331 -13.91 -8.24 -13.84
CA PHE A 331 -12.54 -8.23 -13.35
C PHE A 331 -11.97 -6.80 -13.39
N THR A 332 -11.33 -6.38 -12.32
CA THR A 332 -10.63 -5.09 -12.24
C THR A 332 -9.30 -5.13 -12.98
N LEU A 333 -8.59 -6.25 -12.85
CA LEU A 333 -7.30 -6.46 -13.47
C LEU A 333 -7.42 -6.62 -15.00
N PRO A 334 -6.52 -6.00 -15.78
CA PRO A 334 -6.51 -6.13 -17.23
C PRO A 334 -6.22 -7.58 -17.65
N ARG A 335 -7.00 -8.10 -18.58
CA ARG A 335 -6.83 -9.44 -19.16
C ARG A 335 -6.75 -10.63 -18.17
N PHE A 336 -7.06 -10.41 -16.89
CA PHE A 336 -7.02 -11.45 -15.85
C PHE A 336 -7.99 -12.61 -16.14
N LYS A 337 -9.11 -12.32 -16.82
CA LYS A 337 -10.00 -13.37 -17.35
C LYS A 337 -9.24 -14.36 -18.25
N PHE A 338 -8.42 -13.84 -19.15
CA PHE A 338 -7.63 -14.66 -20.08
C PHE A 338 -6.61 -15.51 -19.34
N PHE A 339 -5.89 -14.91 -18.37
CA PHE A 339 -5.00 -15.67 -17.49
C PHE A 339 -5.71 -16.85 -16.82
N ILE A 340 -6.88 -16.61 -16.19
CA ILE A 340 -7.64 -17.66 -15.50
C ILE A 340 -8.03 -18.78 -16.45
N GLN A 341 -8.51 -18.43 -17.65
CA GLN A 341 -8.92 -19.43 -18.65
C GLN A 341 -7.76 -20.32 -19.10
N ASN A 342 -6.53 -19.80 -19.09
CA ASN A 342 -5.33 -20.55 -19.44
C ASN A 342 -4.77 -21.39 -18.27
N GLN A 343 -5.22 -21.19 -17.02
CA GLN A 343 -4.79 -21.98 -15.86
C GLN A 343 -5.55 -23.33 -15.72
N VAL A 344 -6.58 -23.53 -16.51
CA VAL A 344 -7.48 -24.70 -16.41
C VAL A 344 -6.93 -25.93 -17.15
N TYR A 345 -5.64 -25.91 -17.55
CA TYR A 345 -5.01 -27.03 -18.24
C TYR A 345 -3.83 -27.62 -17.46
#